data_ddc1816770d16e81b7e0d043a03a0159
#
_entry.id   ddc1816770d16e81b7e0d043a03a0159
#
_cell.length_a   1.000
_cell.length_b   1.000
_cell.length_c   1.000
_cell.angle_alpha   90.00
_cell.angle_beta   90.00
_cell.angle_gamma   90.00
#
_symmetry.space_group_name_H-M   'P 1'
#
loop_
_entity.id
_entity.type
_entity.pdbx_description
1 polymer ?
#
loop_
_entity_poly.entity_id
_entity_poly.type
_entity_poly.pdbx_seq_one_letter_code
_entity_poly.pdbx_strand_id
1 'polypeptide(L)'
;MNLENLPALVTGGGSGMGAVTAQMLSGRGARVAVLDRDIDGARKTADEIGGWALEADVSSADSVEAALQEIVDDWGAPRVAVSCAGIAPASRVVGREGPHDLDLFQQVINVNLVGTFNVLRLCAARMAE
;
A
#
# COMPACT_ATOMS: atom_id res chain seq x y z
N MET A 1 4.46 20.84 4.77
CA MET A 1 3.03 20.43 4.73
C MET A 1 2.59 20.17 6.16
N ASN A 2 1.49 20.75 6.58
CA ASN A 2 0.83 20.37 7.83
C ASN A 2 -0.02 19.11 7.54
N LEU A 3 0.14 18.06 8.32
CA LEU A 3 -0.57 16.77 8.13
C LEU A 3 -1.86 16.66 8.95
N GLU A 4 -2.16 17.63 9.79
CA GLU A 4 -3.30 17.58 10.70
C GLU A 4 -4.61 17.33 9.95
N ASN A 5 -5.29 16.23 10.28
CA ASN A 5 -6.54 15.76 9.67
C ASN A 5 -6.49 15.46 8.16
N LEU A 6 -5.32 15.46 7.53
CA LEU A 6 -5.21 15.09 6.12
C LEU A 6 -5.33 13.58 5.90
N PRO A 7 -6.13 13.13 4.91
CA PRO A 7 -6.18 11.74 4.53
C PRO A 7 -4.85 11.29 3.94
N ALA A 8 -4.29 10.22 4.48
CA ALA A 8 -3.06 9.58 4.04
C ALA A 8 -3.30 8.09 3.78
N LEU A 9 -2.68 7.56 2.74
CA LEU A 9 -2.74 6.16 2.36
C LEU A 9 -1.35 5.54 2.46
N VAL A 10 -1.24 4.37 3.07
CA VAL A 10 0.00 3.59 3.12
C VAL A 10 -0.28 2.17 2.64
N THR A 11 0.34 1.76 1.53
CA THR A 11 0.29 0.37 1.06
C THR A 11 1.40 -0.47 1.68
N GLY A 12 1.15 -1.77 1.88
CA GLY A 12 2.06 -2.62 2.64
C GLY A 12 2.14 -2.19 4.11
N GLY A 13 1.06 -1.56 4.60
CA GLY A 13 1.00 -0.97 5.94
C GLY A 13 0.78 -1.98 7.07
N GLY A 14 0.54 -3.24 6.75
CA GLY A 14 0.32 -4.29 7.73
C GLY A 14 1.60 -4.77 8.46
N SER A 15 2.78 -4.38 8.00
CA SER A 15 4.05 -4.81 8.59
C SER A 15 5.22 -3.91 8.24
N GLY A 16 6.35 -4.11 8.89
CA GLY A 16 7.65 -3.55 8.54
C GLY A 16 7.63 -2.03 8.35
N MET A 17 8.25 -1.56 7.26
CA MET A 17 8.37 -0.12 6.96
C MET A 17 7.03 0.57 6.77
N GLY A 18 6.05 -0.11 6.16
CA GLY A 18 4.72 0.44 5.97
C GLY A 18 4.00 0.71 7.28
N ALA A 19 4.05 -0.23 8.24
CA ALA A 19 3.46 -0.05 9.57
C ALA A 19 4.09 1.12 10.32
N VAL A 20 5.42 1.21 10.32
CA VAL A 20 6.15 2.34 10.95
C VAL A 20 5.80 3.67 10.26
N THR A 21 5.70 3.68 8.93
CA THR A 21 5.29 4.87 8.18
C THR A 21 3.88 5.33 8.57
N ALA A 22 2.94 4.38 8.69
CA ALA A 22 1.58 4.68 9.14
C ALA A 22 1.56 5.29 10.54
N GLN A 23 2.33 4.72 11.47
CA GLN A 23 2.49 5.25 12.84
C GLN A 23 3.07 6.66 12.83
N MET A 24 4.09 6.92 12.02
CA MET A 24 4.73 8.26 11.94
C MET A 24 3.79 9.31 11.35
N LEU A 25 2.99 8.97 10.34
CA LEU A 25 2.01 9.89 9.74
C LEU A 25 0.88 10.19 10.74
N SER A 26 0.35 9.17 11.40
CA SER A 26 -0.66 9.33 12.44
C SER A 26 -0.16 10.15 13.62
N GLY A 27 1.06 9.91 14.08
CA GLY A 27 1.70 10.71 15.14
C GLY A 27 1.89 12.18 14.80
N ARG A 28 1.73 12.56 13.52
CA ARG A 28 1.75 13.94 13.02
C ARG A 28 0.35 14.47 12.67
N GLY A 29 -0.69 13.77 13.10
CA GLY A 29 -2.08 14.19 12.96
C GLY A 29 -2.77 13.76 11.67
N ALA A 30 -2.14 12.98 10.79
CA ALA A 30 -2.80 12.46 9.60
C ALA A 30 -3.87 11.40 9.94
N ARG A 31 -4.94 11.35 9.15
CA ARG A 31 -5.89 10.24 9.14
C ARG A 31 -5.36 9.18 8.19
N VAL A 32 -4.91 8.05 8.72
CA VAL A 32 -4.17 7.06 7.92
C VAL A 32 -5.02 5.86 7.56
N ALA A 33 -5.16 5.60 6.27
CA ALA A 33 -5.67 4.35 5.73
C ALA A 33 -4.51 3.39 5.48
N VAL A 34 -4.57 2.22 6.10
CA VAL A 34 -3.57 1.15 6.04
C VAL A 34 -4.06 0.10 5.06
N LEU A 35 -3.43 0.03 3.88
CA LEU A 35 -3.75 -0.95 2.85
C LEU A 35 -2.73 -2.08 2.88
N ASP A 36 -3.22 -3.31 2.91
CA ASP A 36 -2.39 -4.50 2.79
C ASP A 36 -3.20 -5.65 2.19
N ARG A 37 -2.55 -6.58 1.52
CA ARG A 37 -3.16 -7.84 1.12
C ARG A 37 -3.44 -8.74 2.33
N ASP A 38 -2.61 -8.61 3.38
CA ASP A 38 -2.85 -9.20 4.70
C ASP A 38 -3.72 -8.24 5.54
N ILE A 39 -5.03 -8.46 5.52
CA ILE A 39 -5.99 -7.64 6.25
C ILE A 39 -5.78 -7.69 7.77
N ASP A 40 -5.31 -8.81 8.31
CA ASP A 40 -5.09 -8.94 9.75
C ASP A 40 -3.88 -8.09 10.19
N GLY A 41 -2.82 -8.07 9.39
CA GLY A 41 -1.70 -7.16 9.58
C GLY A 41 -2.13 -5.69 9.48
N ALA A 42 -2.93 -5.36 8.47
CA ALA A 42 -3.47 -4.00 8.30
C ALA A 42 -4.33 -3.57 9.49
N ARG A 43 -5.22 -4.44 9.98
CA ARG A 43 -6.06 -4.19 11.17
C ARG A 43 -5.22 -3.94 12.41
N LYS A 44 -4.21 -4.77 12.64
CA LYS A 44 -3.31 -4.57 13.78
C LYS A 44 -2.68 -3.17 13.78
N THR A 45 -2.11 -2.77 12.64
CA THR A 45 -1.52 -1.43 12.51
C THR A 45 -2.56 -0.33 12.66
N ALA A 46 -3.72 -0.48 12.03
CA ALA A 46 -4.79 0.51 12.08
C ALA A 46 -5.34 0.69 13.50
N ASP A 47 -5.53 -0.39 14.25
CA ASP A 47 -6.01 -0.34 15.64
C ASP A 47 -5.03 0.40 16.55
N GLU A 48 -3.72 0.21 16.35
CA GLU A 48 -2.67 0.90 17.12
C GLU A 48 -2.67 2.42 16.91
N ILE A 49 -3.11 2.90 15.74
CA ILE A 49 -3.05 4.32 15.36
C ILE A 49 -4.42 5.00 15.28
N GLY A 50 -5.50 4.27 15.55
CA GLY A 50 -6.86 4.78 15.31
C GLY A 50 -7.15 5.06 13.83
N GLY A 51 -6.51 4.32 12.94
CA GLY A 51 -6.64 4.44 11.49
C GLY A 51 -7.68 3.50 10.90
N TRP A 52 -7.65 3.33 9.60
CA TRP A 52 -8.59 2.50 8.85
C TRP A 52 -7.84 1.39 8.09
N ALA A 53 -8.20 0.13 8.32
CA ALA A 53 -7.62 -1.02 7.61
C ALA A 53 -8.47 -1.38 6.39
N LEU A 54 -7.82 -1.51 5.25
CA LEU A 54 -8.43 -1.94 3.99
C LEU A 54 -7.62 -3.06 3.35
N GLU A 55 -8.29 -4.10 2.89
CA GLU A 55 -7.66 -5.16 2.10
C GLU A 55 -7.50 -4.69 0.66
N ALA A 56 -6.27 -4.75 0.13
CA ALA A 56 -6.02 -4.43 -1.27
C ALA A 56 -4.78 -5.15 -1.81
N ASP A 57 -4.91 -5.65 -3.03
CA ASP A 57 -3.80 -6.14 -3.84
C ASP A 57 -3.35 -5.02 -4.79
N VAL A 58 -2.14 -4.48 -4.57
CA VAL A 58 -1.62 -3.35 -5.37
C VAL A 58 -1.46 -3.70 -6.85
N SER A 59 -1.29 -4.98 -7.19
CA SER A 59 -1.19 -5.44 -8.59
C SER A 59 -2.53 -5.52 -9.32
N SER A 60 -3.65 -5.36 -8.60
CA SER A 60 -5.00 -5.35 -9.14
C SER A 60 -5.57 -3.93 -9.19
N ALA A 61 -5.89 -3.44 -10.39
CA ALA A 61 -6.48 -2.11 -10.56
C ALA A 61 -7.80 -2.00 -9.79
N ASP A 62 -8.70 -2.97 -9.96
CA ASP A 62 -10.02 -2.97 -9.34
C ASP A 62 -9.94 -3.01 -7.82
N SER A 63 -8.99 -3.78 -7.26
CA SER A 63 -8.79 -3.88 -5.82
C SER A 63 -8.35 -2.54 -5.20
N VAL A 64 -7.38 -1.88 -5.82
CA VAL A 64 -6.90 -0.56 -5.35
C VAL A 64 -7.97 0.51 -5.55
N GLU A 65 -8.68 0.49 -6.69
CA GLU A 65 -9.73 1.47 -6.97
C GLU A 65 -10.89 1.37 -5.98
N ALA A 66 -11.32 0.14 -5.64
CA ALA A 66 -12.36 -0.09 -4.64
C ALA A 66 -11.95 0.44 -3.25
N ALA A 67 -10.75 0.10 -2.77
CA ALA A 67 -10.25 0.59 -1.50
C ALA A 67 -10.08 2.13 -1.49
N LEU A 68 -9.59 2.71 -2.59
CA LEU A 68 -9.45 4.16 -2.71
C LEU A 68 -10.80 4.86 -2.73
N GLN A 69 -11.82 4.27 -3.37
CA GLN A 69 -13.16 4.84 -3.42
C GLN A 69 -13.79 4.89 -2.02
N GLU A 70 -13.62 3.86 -1.19
CA GLU A 70 -14.07 3.88 0.20
C GLU A 70 -13.44 5.05 0.99
N ILE A 71 -12.13 5.27 0.81
CA ILE A 71 -11.43 6.39 1.46
C ILE A 71 -11.99 7.73 0.99
N VAL A 72 -12.20 7.88 -0.32
CA VAL A 72 -12.70 9.13 -0.90
C VAL A 72 -14.11 9.46 -0.43
N ASP A 73 -14.99 8.46 -0.34
CA ASP A 73 -16.37 8.63 0.09
C ASP A 73 -16.49 9.07 1.55
N ASP A 74 -15.60 8.59 2.42
CA ASP A 74 -15.67 8.86 3.86
C ASP A 74 -14.74 10.02 4.30
N TRP A 75 -13.53 10.12 3.69
CA TRP A 75 -12.50 11.06 4.13
C TRP A 75 -12.16 12.13 3.10
N GLY A 76 -12.59 11.96 1.86
CA GLY A 76 -12.14 12.76 0.73
C GLY A 76 -10.85 12.24 0.10
N ALA A 77 -10.40 12.90 -0.95
CA ALA A 77 -9.21 12.50 -1.68
C ALA A 77 -7.96 12.46 -0.78
N PRO A 78 -7.12 11.42 -0.88
CA PRO A 78 -5.87 11.37 -0.13
C PRO A 78 -4.98 12.55 -0.52
N ARG A 79 -4.24 13.07 0.43
CA ARG A 79 -3.25 14.15 0.22
C ARG A 79 -1.82 13.63 0.33
N VAL A 80 -1.67 12.42 0.86
CA VAL A 80 -0.40 11.69 0.98
C VAL A 80 -0.65 10.24 0.59
N ALA A 81 0.20 9.69 -0.25
CA ALA A 81 0.23 8.28 -0.57
C ALA A 81 1.67 7.75 -0.47
N VAL A 82 1.86 6.69 0.29
CA VAL A 82 3.18 6.05 0.46
C VAL A 82 3.08 4.59 0.06
N SER A 83 3.87 4.21 -0.94
CA SER A 83 3.92 2.83 -1.46
C SER A 83 5.04 2.06 -0.76
N CYS A 84 4.66 1.19 0.19
CA CYS A 84 5.56 0.26 0.87
C CYS A 84 5.27 -1.20 0.53
N ALA A 85 4.18 -1.49 -0.20
CA ALA A 85 3.86 -2.83 -0.63
C ALA A 85 4.94 -3.37 -1.59
N GLY A 86 5.45 -4.56 -1.29
CA GLY A 86 6.45 -5.20 -2.11
C GLY A 86 6.77 -6.61 -1.61
N ILE A 87 7.30 -7.43 -2.50
CA ILE A 87 7.80 -8.77 -2.21
C ILE A 87 9.25 -8.89 -2.70
N ALA A 88 10.07 -9.66 -1.98
CA ALA A 88 11.48 -9.83 -2.30
C ALA A 88 11.92 -11.31 -2.11
N PRO A 89 11.31 -12.27 -2.83
CA PRO A 89 11.81 -13.63 -2.83
C PRO A 89 13.20 -13.65 -3.47
N ALA A 90 14.20 -14.07 -2.70
CA ALA A 90 15.57 -14.18 -3.18
C ALA A 90 15.76 -15.48 -3.98
N SER A 91 16.18 -15.37 -5.23
CA SER A 91 16.51 -16.52 -6.06
C SER A 91 17.66 -16.18 -7.01
N ARG A 92 18.51 -17.17 -7.30
CA ARG A 92 19.62 -17.01 -8.26
C ARG A 92 19.08 -17.13 -9.69
N VAL A 93 19.73 -16.44 -10.65
CA VAL A 93 19.42 -16.58 -12.08
C VAL A 93 19.60 -18.05 -12.52
N VAL A 94 20.64 -18.71 -12.01
CA VAL A 94 20.87 -20.15 -12.18
C VAL A 94 21.10 -20.76 -10.80
N GLY A 95 20.17 -21.62 -10.36
CA GLY A 95 20.23 -22.39 -9.13
C GLY A 95 20.69 -23.83 -9.36
N ARG A 96 20.63 -24.66 -8.31
CA ARG A 96 21.00 -26.07 -8.40
C ARG A 96 19.98 -26.87 -9.23
N GLU A 97 18.74 -26.46 -9.27
CA GLU A 97 17.63 -27.12 -9.96
C GLU A 97 17.34 -26.56 -11.36
N GLY A 98 18.13 -25.56 -11.79
CA GLY A 98 17.99 -24.96 -13.12
C GLY A 98 17.85 -23.43 -13.09
N PRO A 99 17.29 -22.85 -14.16
CA PRO A 99 17.11 -21.41 -14.27
C PRO A 99 16.05 -20.89 -13.29
N HIS A 100 16.16 -19.58 -13.00
CA HIS A 100 15.14 -18.88 -12.19
C HIS A 100 13.75 -19.05 -12.79
N ASP A 101 12.76 -19.30 -11.93
CA ASP A 101 11.34 -19.37 -12.32
C ASP A 101 10.89 -18.00 -12.87
N LEU A 102 10.43 -18.01 -14.12
CA LEU A 102 9.97 -16.80 -14.79
C LEU A 102 8.67 -16.25 -14.18
N ASP A 103 7.77 -17.11 -13.73
CA ASP A 103 6.51 -16.69 -13.10
C ASP A 103 6.77 -15.96 -11.77
N LEU A 104 7.74 -16.45 -11.00
CA LEU A 104 8.18 -15.78 -9.78
C LEU A 104 8.77 -14.39 -10.08
N PHE A 105 9.60 -14.28 -11.12
CA PHE A 105 10.14 -12.99 -11.54
C PHE A 105 9.03 -12.01 -11.96
N GLN A 106 8.07 -12.49 -12.78
CA GLN A 106 6.92 -11.68 -13.21
C GLN A 106 6.06 -11.23 -12.03
N GLN A 107 5.85 -12.10 -11.06
CA GLN A 107 5.12 -11.76 -9.84
C GLN A 107 5.79 -10.61 -9.06
N VAL A 108 7.12 -10.66 -8.92
CA VAL A 108 7.88 -9.59 -8.28
C VAL A 108 7.70 -8.25 -9.03
N ILE A 109 7.82 -8.27 -10.35
CA ILE A 109 7.62 -7.08 -11.18
C ILE A 109 6.18 -6.56 -11.05
N ASN A 110 5.18 -7.44 -11.08
CA ASN A 110 3.78 -7.04 -10.96
C ASN A 110 3.47 -6.37 -9.63
N VAL A 111 3.98 -6.90 -8.52
CA VAL A 111 3.75 -6.28 -7.21
C VAL A 111 4.58 -5.01 -7.05
N ASN A 112 5.91 -5.09 -7.27
CA ASN A 112 6.81 -4.02 -6.88
C ASN A 112 6.82 -2.83 -7.86
N LEU A 113 6.71 -3.10 -9.16
CA LEU A 113 6.74 -2.06 -10.19
C LEU A 113 5.33 -1.66 -10.62
N VAL A 114 4.57 -2.63 -11.15
CA VAL A 114 3.22 -2.35 -11.67
C VAL A 114 2.29 -1.91 -10.53
N GLY A 115 2.36 -2.57 -9.37
CA GLY A 115 1.57 -2.22 -8.19
C GLY A 115 1.88 -0.82 -7.66
N THR A 116 3.14 -0.44 -7.58
CA THR A 116 3.54 0.92 -7.20
C THR A 116 3.00 1.96 -8.17
N PHE A 117 3.11 1.73 -9.47
CA PHE A 117 2.56 2.63 -10.49
C PHE A 117 1.03 2.68 -10.44
N ASN A 118 0.37 1.53 -10.21
CA ASN A 118 -1.08 1.46 -10.09
C ASN A 118 -1.62 2.34 -8.95
N VAL A 119 -1.02 2.24 -7.77
CA VAL A 119 -1.37 3.09 -6.62
C VAL A 119 -1.08 4.56 -6.93
N LEU A 120 0.10 4.86 -7.48
CA LEU A 120 0.49 6.22 -7.84
C LEU A 120 -0.52 6.88 -8.79
N ARG A 121 -0.86 6.22 -9.92
CA ARG A 121 -1.76 6.79 -10.92
C ARG A 121 -3.16 7.06 -10.39
N LEU A 122 -3.69 6.13 -9.57
CA LEU A 122 -5.04 6.25 -8.99
C LEU A 122 -5.10 7.35 -7.91
N CYS A 123 -4.12 7.37 -7.01
CA CYS A 123 -4.05 8.43 -6.00
C CYS A 123 -3.82 9.80 -6.62
N ALA A 124 -2.91 9.92 -7.59
CA ALA A 124 -2.63 11.19 -8.26
C ALA A 124 -3.86 11.75 -8.99
N ALA A 125 -4.66 10.89 -9.61
CA ALA A 125 -5.92 11.29 -10.25
C ALA A 125 -6.87 11.93 -9.24
N ARG A 126 -7.06 11.32 -8.06
CA ARG A 126 -7.91 11.87 -7.00
C ARG A 126 -7.35 13.13 -6.34
N MET A 127 -6.02 13.26 -6.30
CA MET A 127 -5.36 14.46 -5.77
C MET A 127 -5.49 15.67 -6.69
N ALA A 128 -5.72 15.44 -7.98
CA ALA A 128 -5.82 16.47 -9.01
C ALA A 128 -7.25 17.05 -9.18
N GLU A 129 -8.25 16.38 -8.63
CA GLU A 129 -9.65 16.85 -8.57
C GLU A 129 -9.80 18.00 -7.55
#